data_63dc5fb1b4803862d416f4b3832c0b62
#
_entry.id   63dc5fb1b4803862d416f4b3832c0b62
#
_cell.length_a   1.000
_cell.length_b   1.000
_cell.length_c   1.000
_cell.angle_alpha   90.00
_cell.angle_beta   90.00
_cell.angle_gamma   90.00
#
_symmetry.space_group_name_H-M   'P 1'
#
loop_
_entity.id
_entity.type
_entity.pdbx_description
1 polymer ?
#
loop_
_entity_poly.entity_id
_entity_poly.type
_entity_poly.pdbx_seq_one_letter_code
_entity_poly.pdbx_strand_id
1 'polypeptide(L)'
;MRLALIALVLFPSHLMPLFADPALLLQGTASPVLHMQQVLLRHIQLRTVHIETDPAYHNGPMTYQAIPLAPLLQSVGIRETDSVQITSQDGFVSQFSGKELLQSTNTAQAFLAIESPDRPWPALATSSSATAGPFYLIWQHPKTTRIEQEKWPYQITRIEVKAPLSQRFPHILPDPILADTDPIRQGMQIFIQTCFACHTLNREGESHLGPDLNVPLSVTEYWTEPMLRRFIRDPQSVRSWSQGKMPPLDEKTLTPAQLDQLLAYLRHMVQRKK
;
A
#
# COMPACT_ATOMS: atom_id res chain seq x y z
N MET A 1 -48.20 49.66 -31.46
CA MET A 1 -47.20 48.59 -31.70
C MET A 1 -45.98 48.88 -30.85
N ARG A 2 -45.82 48.18 -29.74
CA ARG A 2 -44.66 48.31 -28.82
C ARG A 2 -43.76 47.08 -29.03
N LEU A 3 -42.56 47.30 -29.57
CA LEU A 3 -41.54 46.28 -29.70
C LEU A 3 -40.88 46.09 -28.29
N ALA A 4 -40.93 44.89 -27.78
CA ALA A 4 -40.18 44.52 -26.61
C ALA A 4 -38.79 44.03 -27.05
N LEU A 5 -37.73 44.73 -26.58
CA LEU A 5 -36.35 44.28 -26.70
C LEU A 5 -36.11 43.17 -25.67
N ILE A 6 -35.81 41.97 -26.13
CA ILE A 6 -35.30 40.87 -25.29
C ILE A 6 -33.78 41.04 -25.21
N ALA A 7 -33.30 41.43 -24.02
CA ALA A 7 -31.88 41.46 -23.73
C ALA A 7 -31.38 40.02 -23.48
N LEU A 8 -30.56 39.50 -24.37
CA LEU A 8 -29.87 38.23 -24.23
C LEU A 8 -28.70 38.40 -23.22
N VAL A 9 -28.87 37.92 -22.00
CA VAL A 9 -27.79 37.90 -21.00
C VAL A 9 -26.87 36.74 -21.32
N LEU A 10 -25.74 37.04 -21.94
CA LEU A 10 -24.63 36.10 -22.14
C LEU A 10 -23.94 35.92 -20.78
N PHE A 11 -24.15 34.76 -20.13
CA PHE A 11 -23.33 34.34 -19.01
C PHE A 11 -21.92 33.97 -19.53
N PRO A 12 -20.85 34.53 -18.96
CA PRO A 12 -19.52 34.10 -19.32
C PRO A 12 -19.34 32.67 -18.87
N SER A 13 -19.10 31.76 -19.81
CA SER A 13 -18.64 30.41 -19.54
C SER A 13 -17.27 30.50 -18.86
N HIS A 14 -17.24 30.44 -17.55
CA HIS A 14 -15.99 30.21 -16.84
C HIS A 14 -15.48 28.83 -17.27
N LEU A 15 -14.51 28.82 -18.18
CA LEU A 15 -13.63 27.69 -18.39
C LEU A 15 -12.95 27.39 -17.04
N MET A 16 -13.52 26.45 -16.27
CA MET A 16 -12.80 25.82 -15.18
C MET A 16 -11.53 25.19 -15.78
N PRO A 17 -10.36 25.44 -15.17
CA PRO A 17 -9.16 24.74 -15.60
C PRO A 17 -9.43 23.24 -15.44
N LEU A 18 -9.21 22.47 -16.51
CA LEU A 18 -9.15 21.01 -16.46
C LEU A 18 -7.93 20.64 -15.60
N PHE A 19 -8.08 20.67 -14.29
CA PHE A 19 -7.24 19.85 -13.45
C PHE A 19 -7.66 18.41 -13.76
N ALA A 20 -6.75 17.61 -14.30
CA ALA A 20 -6.98 16.21 -14.47
C ALA A 20 -7.39 15.65 -13.10
N ASP A 21 -8.67 15.25 -12.97
CA ASP A 21 -9.15 14.66 -11.74
C ASP A 21 -8.25 13.45 -11.39
N PRO A 22 -7.85 13.30 -10.12
CA PRO A 22 -7.01 12.17 -9.73
C PRO A 22 -7.73 10.87 -10.10
N ALA A 23 -7.11 10.10 -10.99
CA ALA A 23 -7.68 8.85 -11.46
C ALA A 23 -7.24 7.71 -10.54
N LEU A 24 -8.17 7.05 -9.88
CA LEU A 24 -7.96 5.76 -9.25
C LEU A 24 -8.51 4.66 -10.15
N LEU A 25 -7.66 3.74 -10.53
CA LEU A 25 -8.03 2.56 -11.30
C LEU A 25 -8.51 1.46 -10.34
N LEU A 26 -9.79 1.04 -10.45
CA LEU A 26 -10.34 -0.12 -9.76
C LEU A 26 -10.61 -1.24 -10.77
N GLN A 27 -10.00 -2.39 -10.58
CA GLN A 27 -10.18 -3.54 -11.46
C GLN A 27 -10.50 -4.79 -10.63
N GLY A 28 -11.76 -5.24 -10.70
CA GLY A 28 -12.24 -6.48 -10.12
C GLY A 28 -12.25 -7.63 -11.14
N THR A 29 -12.74 -8.80 -10.69
CA THR A 29 -12.87 -10.01 -11.52
C THR A 29 -13.99 -9.92 -12.56
N ALA A 30 -15.01 -9.08 -12.35
CA ALA A 30 -16.26 -9.06 -13.10
C ALA A 30 -16.55 -7.76 -13.85
N SER A 31 -15.68 -6.74 -13.77
CA SER A 31 -16.02 -5.41 -14.28
C SER A 31 -14.88 -4.76 -15.04
N PRO A 32 -15.20 -3.96 -16.06
CA PRO A 32 -14.23 -3.06 -16.67
C PRO A 32 -13.70 -2.07 -15.61
N VAL A 33 -12.53 -1.56 -15.88
CA VAL A 33 -11.88 -0.49 -15.14
C VAL A 33 -12.87 0.63 -14.79
N LEU A 34 -13.09 0.87 -13.50
CA LEU A 34 -13.87 2.01 -13.02
C LEU A 34 -12.91 3.14 -12.64
N HIS A 35 -13.15 4.33 -13.18
CA HIS A 35 -12.48 5.55 -12.73
C HIS A 35 -13.17 6.08 -11.46
N MET A 36 -12.41 6.65 -10.55
CA MET A 36 -12.91 7.11 -9.24
C MET A 36 -14.13 8.04 -9.35
N GLN A 37 -14.18 8.94 -10.32
CA GLN A 37 -15.37 9.78 -10.54
C GLN A 37 -16.66 8.96 -10.68
N GLN A 38 -16.62 7.85 -11.43
CA GLN A 38 -17.77 6.97 -11.61
C GLN A 38 -18.17 6.27 -10.32
N VAL A 39 -17.18 6.00 -9.45
CA VAL A 39 -17.39 5.39 -8.14
C VAL A 39 -17.96 6.38 -7.15
N LEU A 40 -17.42 7.58 -7.06
CA LEU A 40 -17.92 8.65 -6.19
C LEU A 40 -19.37 9.02 -6.52
N LEU A 41 -19.74 9.08 -7.80
CA LEU A 41 -21.10 9.37 -8.22
C LEU A 41 -22.10 8.26 -7.85
N ARG A 42 -21.64 7.01 -7.66
CA ARG A 42 -22.51 5.86 -7.35
C ARG A 42 -22.65 5.55 -5.87
N HIS A 43 -21.66 5.92 -5.04
CA HIS A 43 -21.53 5.43 -3.65
C HIS A 43 -21.19 6.53 -2.63
N ILE A 44 -21.68 7.76 -2.81
CA ILE A 44 -21.31 8.90 -1.95
C ILE A 44 -21.86 8.73 -0.53
N GLN A 45 -21.09 8.04 0.32
CA GLN A 45 -21.18 8.18 1.78
C GLN A 45 -19.79 8.46 2.34
N LEU A 46 -19.27 9.66 2.06
CA LEU A 46 -18.11 10.16 2.77
C LEU A 46 -18.44 10.20 4.27
N ARG A 47 -17.53 9.63 5.05
CA ARG A 47 -17.57 9.65 6.51
C ARG A 47 -16.34 10.37 7.03
N THR A 48 -16.50 11.07 8.12
CA THR A 48 -15.35 11.58 8.87
C THR A 48 -14.77 10.44 9.70
N VAL A 49 -13.51 10.09 9.43
CA VAL A 49 -12.78 9.01 10.12
C VAL A 49 -11.62 9.62 10.89
N HIS A 50 -11.54 9.33 12.18
CA HIS A 50 -10.44 9.74 13.05
C HIS A 50 -9.47 8.58 13.23
N ILE A 51 -8.19 8.83 12.99
CA ILE A 51 -7.08 7.90 13.18
C ILE A 51 -6.22 8.47 14.30
N GLU A 52 -6.05 7.72 15.41
CA GLU A 52 -5.26 8.18 16.57
C GLU A 52 -3.74 8.12 16.29
N THR A 53 -3.33 7.16 15.50
CA THR A 53 -1.91 6.89 15.21
C THR A 53 -1.77 6.58 13.73
N ASP A 54 -1.35 7.56 12.95
CA ASP A 54 -1.23 7.47 11.50
C ASP A 54 0.23 7.27 11.08
N PRO A 55 0.59 6.14 10.45
CA PRO A 55 1.98 5.86 10.12
C PRO A 55 2.57 6.81 9.07
N ALA A 56 1.75 7.39 8.18
CA ALA A 56 2.24 8.36 7.20
C ALA A 56 2.54 9.72 7.83
N TYR A 57 1.95 10.04 8.98
CA TYR A 57 2.07 11.32 9.67
C TYR A 57 2.74 11.19 11.04
N HIS A 58 3.87 10.46 11.08
CA HIS A 58 4.72 10.30 12.27
C HIS A 58 3.97 9.75 13.50
N ASN A 59 2.99 8.89 13.25
CA ASN A 59 2.13 8.31 14.28
C ASN A 59 1.30 9.36 15.08
N GLY A 60 1.10 10.55 14.50
CA GLY A 60 0.19 11.56 15.04
C GLY A 60 -1.28 11.30 14.69
N PRO A 61 -2.22 12.01 15.35
CA PRO A 61 -3.64 11.87 15.04
C PRO A 61 -3.99 12.59 13.73
N MET A 62 -4.83 11.95 12.93
CA MET A 62 -5.33 12.49 11.67
C MET A 62 -6.85 12.33 11.54
N THR A 63 -7.46 13.18 10.72
CA THR A 63 -8.89 13.13 10.42
C THR A 63 -9.09 13.20 8.92
N TYR A 64 -9.85 12.25 8.38
CA TYR A 64 -10.05 12.08 6.95
C TYR A 64 -11.53 12.11 6.55
N GLN A 65 -11.80 12.58 5.34
CA GLN A 65 -13.02 12.23 4.64
C GLN A 65 -12.75 10.95 3.86
N ALA A 66 -13.52 9.90 4.16
CA ALA A 66 -13.23 8.57 3.64
C ALA A 66 -14.50 7.78 3.33
N ILE A 67 -14.39 6.81 2.45
CA ILE A 67 -15.44 5.83 2.16
C ILE A 67 -15.05 4.46 2.70
N PRO A 68 -16.00 3.67 3.24
CA PRO A 68 -15.74 2.28 3.59
C PRO A 68 -15.27 1.52 2.36
N LEU A 69 -14.13 0.81 2.48
CA LEU A 69 -13.52 0.16 1.33
C LEU A 69 -14.30 -1.09 0.89
N ALA A 70 -14.83 -1.87 1.82
CA ALA A 70 -15.50 -3.13 1.50
C ALA A 70 -16.68 -2.99 0.51
N PRO A 71 -17.65 -2.06 0.69
CA PRO A 71 -18.73 -1.89 -0.30
C PRO A 71 -18.20 -1.46 -1.68
N LEU A 72 -17.14 -0.65 -1.72
CA LEU A 72 -16.50 -0.24 -2.95
C LEU A 72 -15.90 -1.42 -3.71
N LEU A 73 -15.12 -2.27 -3.03
CA LEU A 73 -14.49 -3.44 -3.63
C LEU A 73 -15.53 -4.49 -4.07
N GLN A 74 -16.59 -4.69 -3.29
CA GLN A 74 -17.69 -5.58 -3.65
C GLN A 74 -18.43 -5.11 -4.92
N SER A 75 -18.56 -3.80 -5.11
CA SER A 75 -19.21 -3.23 -6.30
C SER A 75 -18.47 -3.52 -7.62
N VAL A 76 -17.17 -3.82 -7.57
CA VAL A 76 -16.36 -4.26 -8.70
C VAL A 76 -16.11 -5.77 -8.72
N GLY A 77 -16.79 -6.52 -7.85
CA GLY A 77 -16.79 -7.99 -7.83
C GLY A 77 -15.59 -8.63 -7.10
N ILE A 78 -14.88 -7.87 -6.26
CA ILE A 78 -13.79 -8.42 -5.43
C ILE A 78 -14.39 -9.27 -4.31
N ARG A 79 -13.84 -10.46 -4.09
CA ARG A 79 -14.28 -11.47 -3.13
C ARG A 79 -13.20 -11.74 -2.09
N GLU A 80 -13.56 -12.33 -0.97
CA GLU A 80 -12.63 -12.70 0.11
C GLU A 80 -11.48 -13.61 -0.33
N THR A 81 -11.72 -14.46 -1.34
CA THR A 81 -10.72 -15.39 -1.88
C THR A 81 -9.73 -14.76 -2.86
N ASP A 82 -9.99 -13.53 -3.28
CA ASP A 82 -9.16 -12.87 -4.30
C ASP A 82 -7.85 -12.35 -3.69
N SER A 83 -6.80 -12.35 -4.49
CA SER A 83 -5.55 -11.64 -4.20
C SER A 83 -5.68 -10.22 -4.75
N VAL A 84 -5.53 -9.22 -3.89
CA VAL A 84 -5.70 -7.82 -4.24
C VAL A 84 -4.38 -7.09 -4.10
N GLN A 85 -4.03 -6.37 -5.14
CA GLN A 85 -2.83 -5.52 -5.16
C GLN A 85 -3.22 -4.06 -5.15
N ILE A 86 -2.53 -3.27 -4.33
CA ILE A 86 -2.65 -1.81 -4.28
C ILE A 86 -1.31 -1.21 -4.66
N THR A 87 -1.32 -0.34 -5.68
CA THR A 87 -0.13 0.32 -6.22
C THR A 87 -0.19 1.82 -5.96
N SER A 88 0.88 2.37 -5.45
CA SER A 88 1.09 3.80 -5.21
C SER A 88 1.81 4.49 -6.37
N GLN A 89 1.76 5.82 -6.40
CA GLN A 89 2.36 6.63 -7.45
C GLN A 89 3.88 6.49 -7.53
N ASP A 90 4.54 6.27 -6.40
CA ASP A 90 6.00 6.11 -6.31
C ASP A 90 6.49 4.69 -6.66
N GLY A 91 5.58 3.76 -6.96
CA GLY A 91 5.90 2.37 -7.26
C GLY A 91 5.88 1.43 -6.05
N PHE A 92 5.42 1.90 -4.88
CA PHE A 92 5.14 1.02 -3.74
C PHE A 92 3.97 0.09 -4.06
N VAL A 93 4.10 -1.21 -3.73
CA VAL A 93 3.14 -2.25 -4.09
C VAL A 93 2.76 -3.10 -2.89
N SER A 94 1.58 -2.87 -2.31
CA SER A 94 1.05 -3.68 -1.21
C SER A 94 0.21 -4.84 -1.71
N GLN A 95 0.34 -5.98 -1.04
CA GLN A 95 -0.43 -7.19 -1.30
C GLN A 95 -1.44 -7.44 -0.17
N PHE A 96 -2.68 -7.77 -0.55
CA PHE A 96 -3.76 -8.07 0.39
C PHE A 96 -4.50 -9.32 -0.03
N SER A 97 -5.11 -10.00 0.92
CA SER A 97 -6.24 -10.88 0.61
C SER A 97 -7.53 -10.05 0.53
N GLY A 98 -8.47 -10.48 -0.30
CA GLY A 98 -9.80 -9.86 -0.31
C GLY A 98 -10.45 -9.92 1.05
N LYS A 99 -10.22 -11.01 1.82
CA LYS A 99 -10.70 -11.16 3.19
C LYS A 99 -10.24 -10.02 4.10
N GLU A 100 -8.97 -9.63 4.06
CA GLU A 100 -8.45 -8.51 4.88
C GLU A 100 -9.19 -7.20 4.58
N LEU A 101 -9.42 -6.91 3.29
CA LEU A 101 -10.02 -5.64 2.86
C LEU A 101 -11.54 -5.60 3.00
N LEU A 102 -12.22 -6.76 2.97
CA LEU A 102 -13.67 -6.87 3.04
C LEU A 102 -14.21 -7.05 4.46
N GLN A 103 -13.34 -7.29 5.44
CA GLN A 103 -13.75 -7.40 6.83
C GLN A 103 -14.34 -6.08 7.35
N SER A 104 -15.57 -6.14 7.88
CA SER A 104 -16.31 -4.98 8.37
C SER A 104 -16.81 -5.10 9.83
N THR A 105 -16.35 -6.11 10.56
CA THR A 105 -16.78 -6.40 11.93
C THR A 105 -15.69 -6.05 12.93
N ASN A 106 -15.99 -5.92 14.21
CA ASN A 106 -15.22 -5.61 15.43
C ASN A 106 -13.65 -5.64 15.38
N THR A 107 -13.09 -5.86 14.23
CA THR A 107 -11.68 -5.82 13.86
C THR A 107 -11.34 -4.53 13.11
N ALA A 108 -10.09 -4.32 12.75
CA ALA A 108 -9.69 -3.17 11.94
C ALA A 108 -10.52 -3.10 10.64
N GLN A 109 -11.10 -1.94 10.37
CA GLN A 109 -11.89 -1.70 9.16
C GLN A 109 -11.13 -0.80 8.19
N ALA A 110 -11.07 -1.22 6.92
CA ALA A 110 -10.41 -0.48 5.86
C ALA A 110 -11.32 0.63 5.29
N PHE A 111 -10.74 1.82 5.10
CA PHE A 111 -11.37 2.96 4.43
C PHE A 111 -10.43 3.50 3.35
N LEU A 112 -11.01 4.01 2.30
CA LEU A 112 -10.31 4.82 1.31
C LEU A 112 -10.51 6.30 1.65
N ALA A 113 -9.49 6.94 2.18
CA ALA A 113 -9.46 8.37 2.43
C ALA A 113 -9.23 9.13 1.13
N ILE A 114 -9.92 10.26 0.96
CA ILE A 114 -9.92 11.08 -0.25
C ILE A 114 -9.53 12.49 0.14
N GLU A 115 -8.43 12.98 -0.42
CA GLU A 115 -7.97 14.33 -0.21
C GLU A 115 -8.80 15.33 -1.02
N SER A 116 -9.26 16.39 -0.36
CA SER A 116 -9.93 17.50 -1.04
C SER A 116 -8.89 18.49 -1.59
N PRO A 117 -8.98 18.89 -2.85
CA PRO A 117 -8.11 19.95 -3.41
C PRO A 117 -8.17 21.27 -2.60
N ASP A 118 -9.34 21.59 -2.05
CA ASP A 118 -9.55 22.81 -1.25
C ASP A 118 -8.98 22.73 0.17
N ARG A 119 -8.71 21.54 0.65
CA ARG A 119 -8.17 21.27 1.99
C ARG A 119 -7.16 20.13 1.94
N PRO A 120 -5.96 20.40 1.41
CA PRO A 120 -4.91 19.40 1.32
C PRO A 120 -4.47 18.94 2.71
N TRP A 121 -4.04 17.68 2.78
CA TRP A 121 -3.47 17.13 4.01
C TRP A 121 -2.07 17.72 4.27
N PRO A 122 -1.53 17.57 5.48
CA PRO A 122 -0.15 17.98 5.76
C PRO A 122 0.84 17.30 4.81
N ALA A 123 1.97 17.95 4.59
CA ALA A 123 3.07 17.34 3.84
C ALA A 123 3.66 16.15 4.60
N LEU A 124 4.02 15.08 3.87
CA LEU A 124 4.64 13.86 4.43
C LEU A 124 6.03 14.13 5.05
N ALA A 125 6.72 15.14 4.55
CA ALA A 125 8.02 15.57 5.08
C ALA A 125 8.16 17.09 4.98
N THR A 126 8.91 17.69 5.89
CA THR A 126 9.15 19.14 5.93
C THR A 126 9.84 19.70 4.69
N SER A 127 10.55 18.84 3.95
CA SER A 127 11.28 19.22 2.72
C SER A 127 10.45 18.96 1.43
N SER A 128 9.20 18.56 1.54
CA SER A 128 8.34 18.21 0.41
C SER A 128 6.97 18.86 0.56
N SER A 129 6.31 19.18 -0.57
CA SER A 129 4.90 19.54 -0.59
C SER A 129 3.97 18.33 -0.82
N ALA A 130 4.53 17.13 -1.00
CA ALA A 130 3.76 15.92 -1.25
C ALA A 130 2.99 15.50 0.00
N THR A 131 1.70 15.19 -0.18
CA THR A 131 0.79 14.66 0.85
C THR A 131 0.59 13.15 0.65
N ALA A 132 -0.14 12.50 1.54
CA ALA A 132 -0.58 11.11 1.34
C ALA A 132 -1.71 10.99 0.30
N GLY A 133 -2.23 12.10 -0.21
CA GLY A 133 -3.28 12.14 -1.23
C GLY A 133 -2.81 11.82 -2.65
N PRO A 134 -3.76 11.73 -3.62
CA PRO A 134 -5.19 11.98 -3.42
C PRO A 134 -5.95 10.86 -2.73
N PHE A 135 -5.43 9.62 -2.71
CA PHE A 135 -6.07 8.44 -2.11
C PHE A 135 -5.12 7.73 -1.16
N TYR A 136 -5.64 7.39 0.03
CA TYR A 136 -4.90 6.75 1.08
C TYR A 136 -5.73 5.65 1.73
N LEU A 137 -5.18 4.43 1.85
CA LEU A 137 -5.81 3.34 2.59
C LEU A 137 -5.54 3.53 4.08
N ILE A 138 -6.60 3.76 4.85
CA ILE A 138 -6.53 3.93 6.29
C ILE A 138 -7.33 2.85 7.01
N TRP A 139 -6.98 2.57 8.26
CA TRP A 139 -7.62 1.54 9.07
C TRP A 139 -8.20 2.14 10.35
N GLN A 140 -9.50 1.96 10.56
CA GLN A 140 -10.16 2.30 11.81
C GLN A 140 -10.06 1.13 12.79
N HIS A 141 -9.89 1.41 14.08
CA HIS A 141 -9.73 0.44 15.16
C HIS A 141 -8.56 -0.56 15.00
N PRO A 142 -7.37 -0.12 14.59
CA PRO A 142 -6.24 -1.01 14.37
C PRO A 142 -5.71 -1.67 15.65
N LYS A 143 -6.17 -1.23 16.84
CA LYS A 143 -5.73 -1.78 18.16
C LYS A 143 -6.17 -3.23 18.38
N THR A 144 -7.22 -3.67 17.72
CA THR A 144 -7.73 -5.04 17.86
C THR A 144 -7.01 -6.04 16.96
N THR A 145 -6.38 -5.54 15.90
CA THR A 145 -5.59 -6.33 14.97
C THR A 145 -4.40 -5.47 14.56
N ARG A 146 -3.20 -5.97 14.77
CA ARG A 146 -2.01 -5.24 14.35
C ARG A 146 -2.00 -5.14 12.81
N ILE A 147 -2.05 -3.90 12.33
CA ILE A 147 -1.92 -3.58 10.89
C ILE A 147 -0.51 -3.05 10.67
N GLU A 148 0.27 -3.79 9.91
CA GLU A 148 1.64 -3.42 9.58
C GLU A 148 1.67 -2.14 8.73
N GLN A 149 2.76 -1.37 8.80
CA GLN A 149 2.89 -0.08 8.11
C GLN A 149 2.73 -0.22 6.58
N GLU A 150 3.18 -1.33 6.01
CA GLU A 150 3.07 -1.64 4.59
C GLU A 150 1.62 -1.86 4.12
N LYS A 151 0.70 -2.00 5.06
CA LYS A 151 -0.74 -2.10 4.82
C LYS A 151 -1.46 -0.74 4.82
N TRP A 152 -0.70 0.35 4.84
CA TRP A 152 -1.20 1.72 4.74
C TRP A 152 -0.65 2.43 3.48
N PRO A 153 -0.90 1.89 2.26
CA PRO A 153 -0.44 2.54 1.04
C PRO A 153 -1.14 3.88 0.85
N TYR A 154 -0.36 4.90 0.55
CA TYR A 154 -0.82 6.25 0.23
C TYR A 154 -0.46 6.63 -1.21
N GLN A 155 -0.99 7.75 -1.72
CA GLN A 155 -0.88 8.15 -3.14
C GLN A 155 -1.29 7.01 -4.07
N ILE A 156 -2.39 6.32 -3.73
CA ILE A 156 -2.86 5.15 -4.45
C ILE A 156 -3.29 5.55 -5.87
N THR A 157 -2.83 4.80 -6.85
CA THR A 157 -3.21 4.96 -8.27
C THR A 157 -4.04 3.78 -8.76
N ARG A 158 -3.90 2.59 -8.12
CA ARG A 158 -4.52 1.37 -8.60
C ARG A 158 -4.86 0.41 -7.47
N ILE A 159 -6.04 -0.18 -7.55
CA ILE A 159 -6.48 -1.34 -6.74
C ILE A 159 -6.98 -2.38 -7.73
N GLU A 160 -6.39 -3.57 -7.76
CA GLU A 160 -6.70 -4.59 -8.76
C GLU A 160 -6.63 -6.01 -8.22
N VAL A 161 -7.47 -6.89 -8.76
CA VAL A 161 -7.35 -8.33 -8.53
C VAL A 161 -6.22 -8.88 -9.38
N LYS A 162 -5.35 -9.64 -8.77
CA LYS A 162 -4.23 -10.34 -9.41
C LYS A 162 -4.33 -11.84 -9.19
N ALA A 163 -3.65 -12.60 -10.04
CA ALA A 163 -3.40 -14.00 -9.73
C ALA A 163 -2.62 -14.12 -8.39
N PRO A 164 -2.79 -15.23 -7.66
CA PRO A 164 -2.07 -15.46 -6.41
C PRO A 164 -0.55 -15.25 -6.57
N LEU A 165 0.10 -14.73 -5.53
CA LEU A 165 1.54 -14.46 -5.54
C LEU A 165 2.37 -15.69 -5.95
N SER A 166 1.98 -16.87 -5.52
CA SER A 166 2.64 -18.13 -5.86
C SER A 166 2.63 -18.48 -7.36
N GLN A 167 1.62 -17.98 -8.10
CA GLN A 167 1.55 -18.15 -9.56
C GLN A 167 2.30 -17.06 -10.30
N ARG A 168 2.28 -15.83 -9.78
CA ARG A 168 2.95 -14.69 -10.40
C ARG A 168 4.46 -14.70 -10.16
N PHE A 169 4.88 -15.16 -9.00
CA PHE A 169 6.26 -15.11 -8.51
C PHE A 169 6.70 -16.45 -7.93
N PRO A 170 6.84 -17.49 -8.77
CA PRO A 170 7.21 -18.82 -8.28
C PRO A 170 8.64 -18.90 -7.72
N HIS A 171 9.53 -17.97 -8.11
CA HIS A 171 10.92 -18.00 -7.67
C HIS A 171 11.15 -17.33 -6.28
N ILE A 172 10.12 -16.72 -5.68
CA ILE A 172 10.19 -16.35 -4.27
C ILE A 172 9.79 -17.49 -3.34
N LEU A 173 9.25 -18.60 -3.87
CA LEU A 173 8.80 -19.71 -3.05
C LEU A 173 10.01 -20.52 -2.53
N PRO A 174 10.03 -20.89 -1.23
CA PRO A 174 11.02 -21.81 -0.70
C PRO A 174 10.76 -23.23 -1.19
N ASP A 175 11.60 -24.16 -0.75
CA ASP A 175 11.47 -25.57 -1.12
C ASP A 175 10.05 -26.09 -0.78
N PRO A 176 9.33 -26.72 -1.71
CA PRO A 176 7.98 -27.21 -1.49
C PRO A 176 7.91 -28.35 -0.45
N ILE A 177 9.01 -29.02 -0.14
CA ILE A 177 9.06 -30.09 0.87
C ILE A 177 8.92 -29.55 2.30
N LEU A 178 9.20 -28.25 2.53
CA LEU A 178 9.11 -27.64 3.83
C LEU A 178 7.67 -27.59 4.31
N ALA A 179 7.42 -27.92 5.58
CA ALA A 179 6.10 -27.79 6.18
C ALA A 179 5.67 -26.31 6.31
N ASP A 180 4.37 -26.04 6.37
CA ASP A 180 3.87 -24.66 6.53
C ASP A 180 4.30 -24.02 7.85
N THR A 181 4.60 -24.84 8.86
CA THR A 181 5.13 -24.40 10.17
C THR A 181 6.65 -24.21 10.19
N ASP A 182 7.35 -24.52 9.08
CA ASP A 182 8.79 -24.37 9.00
C ASP A 182 9.19 -22.88 9.12
N PRO A 183 10.22 -22.54 9.90
CA PRO A 183 10.70 -21.17 10.06
C PRO A 183 11.00 -20.46 8.73
N ILE A 184 11.45 -21.20 7.71
CA ILE A 184 11.73 -20.65 6.38
C ILE A 184 10.43 -20.21 5.70
N ARG A 185 9.35 -21.02 5.79
CA ARG A 185 8.04 -20.62 5.26
C ARG A 185 7.44 -19.45 6.02
N GLN A 186 7.59 -19.43 7.34
CA GLN A 186 7.18 -18.28 8.15
C GLN A 186 7.98 -17.03 7.75
N GLY A 187 9.27 -17.16 7.50
CA GLY A 187 10.13 -16.09 7.01
C GLY A 187 9.72 -15.57 5.64
N MET A 188 9.26 -16.44 4.72
CA MET A 188 8.68 -16.01 3.45
C MET A 188 7.43 -15.16 3.67
N GLN A 189 6.53 -15.54 4.58
CA GLN A 189 5.33 -14.74 4.87
C GLN A 189 5.72 -13.35 5.41
N ILE A 190 6.72 -13.29 6.30
CA ILE A 190 7.24 -12.04 6.82
C ILE A 190 7.85 -11.19 5.69
N PHE A 191 8.63 -11.79 4.80
CA PHE A 191 9.17 -11.12 3.62
C PHE A 191 8.08 -10.51 2.74
N ILE A 192 7.03 -11.28 2.44
CA ILE A 192 5.89 -10.81 1.63
C ILE A 192 5.17 -9.64 2.32
N GLN A 193 4.98 -9.72 3.63
CA GLN A 193 4.25 -8.71 4.39
C GLN A 193 5.04 -7.41 4.60
N THR A 194 6.37 -7.50 4.74
CA THR A 194 7.20 -6.39 5.23
C THR A 194 8.19 -5.86 4.19
N CYS A 195 8.74 -6.73 3.34
CA CYS A 195 9.84 -6.37 2.44
C CYS A 195 9.41 -6.24 0.97
N PHE A 196 8.46 -7.09 0.54
CA PHE A 196 8.09 -7.26 -0.86
C PHE A 196 7.37 -6.03 -1.46
N ALA A 197 6.85 -5.16 -0.62
CA ALA A 197 6.27 -3.89 -1.05
C ALA A 197 7.31 -2.94 -1.68
N CYS A 198 8.60 -3.12 -1.35
CA CYS A 198 9.70 -2.28 -1.81
C CYS A 198 10.79 -3.05 -2.55
N HIS A 199 11.00 -4.32 -2.23
CA HIS A 199 12.10 -5.15 -2.73
C HIS A 199 11.61 -6.27 -3.66
N THR A 200 12.45 -6.66 -4.61
CA THR A 200 12.32 -7.90 -5.38
C THR A 200 13.16 -9.01 -4.74
N LEU A 201 12.90 -10.25 -5.12
CA LEU A 201 13.72 -11.42 -4.81
C LEU A 201 13.79 -12.32 -6.04
N ASN A 202 14.99 -12.71 -6.46
CA ASN A 202 15.20 -13.47 -7.70
C ASN A 202 14.61 -12.77 -8.94
N ARG A 203 14.66 -11.44 -9.00
CA ARG A 203 14.07 -10.57 -10.03
C ARG A 203 12.53 -10.63 -10.09
N GLU A 204 11.88 -11.27 -9.12
CA GLU A 204 10.44 -11.31 -9.00
C GLU A 204 9.93 -10.29 -7.99
N GLY A 205 8.83 -9.64 -8.33
CA GLY A 205 8.23 -8.51 -7.64
C GLY A 205 7.97 -7.37 -8.62
N GLU A 206 7.08 -6.46 -8.25
CA GLU A 206 6.68 -5.33 -9.09
C GLU A 206 7.24 -4.00 -8.59
N SER A 207 7.70 -3.94 -7.35
CA SER A 207 8.31 -2.73 -6.79
C SER A 207 9.81 -2.67 -7.09
N HIS A 208 10.28 -1.46 -7.34
CA HIS A 208 11.70 -1.18 -7.60
C HIS A 208 12.23 -0.06 -6.69
N LEU A 209 11.58 0.16 -5.53
CA LEU A 209 12.01 1.14 -4.53
C LEU A 209 13.30 0.73 -3.83
N GLY A 210 13.48 -0.58 -3.61
CA GLY A 210 14.68 -1.18 -3.07
C GLY A 210 15.34 -2.15 -4.04
N PRO A 211 16.59 -2.59 -3.78
CA PRO A 211 17.26 -3.58 -4.60
C PRO A 211 16.64 -4.97 -4.47
N ASP A 212 16.97 -5.86 -5.41
CA ASP A 212 16.74 -7.29 -5.27
C ASP A 212 17.56 -7.85 -4.09
N LEU A 213 16.93 -8.67 -3.25
CA LEU A 213 17.57 -9.16 -2.02
C LEU A 213 18.37 -10.45 -2.21
N ASN A 214 18.37 -11.05 -3.43
CA ASN A 214 19.07 -12.32 -3.69
C ASN A 214 19.99 -12.28 -4.90
N VAL A 215 19.70 -11.51 -5.93
CA VAL A 215 20.52 -11.45 -7.16
C VAL A 215 20.99 -10.03 -7.46
N PRO A 216 22.20 -9.84 -7.99
CA PRO A 216 23.20 -10.89 -8.31
C PRO A 216 23.84 -11.51 -7.07
N LEU A 217 23.84 -10.81 -5.93
CA LEU A 217 24.44 -11.25 -4.67
C LEU A 217 23.43 -11.06 -3.54
N SER A 218 23.16 -12.09 -2.76
CA SER A 218 22.21 -12.03 -1.65
C SER A 218 22.70 -11.10 -0.54
N VAL A 219 21.75 -10.42 0.09
CA VAL A 219 22.04 -9.60 1.28
C VAL A 219 22.73 -10.41 2.39
N THR A 220 22.49 -11.72 2.45
CA THR A 220 23.15 -12.62 3.42
C THR A 220 24.54 -13.09 3.00
N GLU A 221 24.98 -12.77 1.77
CA GLU A 221 26.33 -13.06 1.28
C GLU A 221 27.28 -11.87 1.47
N TYR A 222 26.82 -10.63 1.31
CA TYR A 222 27.69 -9.46 1.41
C TYR A 222 27.59 -8.71 2.76
N TRP A 223 26.56 -8.96 3.56
CA TRP A 223 26.46 -8.48 4.94
C TRP A 223 26.83 -9.58 5.93
N THR A 224 27.58 -9.25 6.97
CA THR A 224 27.62 -10.13 8.15
C THR A 224 26.25 -10.11 8.83
N GLU A 225 25.82 -11.22 9.43
CA GLU A 225 24.51 -11.30 10.05
C GLU A 225 24.26 -10.20 11.10
N PRO A 226 25.20 -9.87 12.01
CA PRO A 226 24.99 -8.78 12.96
C PRO A 226 24.75 -7.42 12.27
N MET A 227 25.46 -7.14 11.17
CA MET A 227 25.28 -5.90 10.43
C MET A 227 23.96 -5.87 9.66
N LEU A 228 23.55 -6.99 9.06
CA LEU A 228 22.26 -7.08 8.38
C LEU A 228 21.09 -6.90 9.36
N ARG A 229 21.17 -7.51 10.56
CA ARG A 229 20.18 -7.29 11.62
C ARG A 229 20.12 -5.82 12.03
N ARG A 230 21.25 -5.19 12.26
CA ARG A 230 21.31 -3.76 12.58
C ARG A 230 20.74 -2.90 11.46
N PHE A 231 21.07 -3.21 10.20
CA PHE A 231 20.57 -2.48 9.03
C PHE A 231 19.04 -2.60 8.90
N ILE A 232 18.47 -3.80 9.09
CA ILE A 232 17.02 -4.01 9.07
C ILE A 232 16.33 -3.24 10.21
N ARG A 233 16.94 -3.24 11.41
CA ARG A 233 16.41 -2.54 12.58
C ARG A 233 16.42 -1.02 12.43
N ASP A 234 17.51 -0.49 11.93
CA ASP A 234 17.71 0.95 11.72
C ASP A 234 18.73 1.19 10.61
N PRO A 235 18.29 1.33 9.36
CA PRO A 235 19.17 1.58 8.22
C PRO A 235 20.07 2.80 8.41
N GLN A 236 19.54 3.86 9.02
CA GLN A 236 20.26 5.12 9.21
C GLN A 236 21.39 5.00 10.23
N SER A 237 21.32 4.06 11.17
CA SER A 237 22.38 3.78 12.13
C SER A 237 23.62 3.13 11.51
N VAL A 238 23.47 2.51 10.35
CA VAL A 238 24.57 1.88 9.60
C VAL A 238 25.12 2.84 8.55
N ARG A 239 24.25 3.48 7.80
CA ARG A 239 24.62 4.48 6.81
C ARG A 239 23.49 5.49 6.67
N SER A 240 23.80 6.74 7.02
CA SER A 240 22.86 7.84 6.88
C SER A 240 23.05 8.53 5.52
N TRP A 241 21.95 8.62 4.75
CA TRP A 241 21.86 9.47 3.56
C TRP A 241 20.44 10.01 3.40
N SER A 242 20.34 11.24 2.92
CA SER A 242 19.07 11.98 2.85
C SER A 242 18.00 11.36 1.97
N GLN A 243 18.37 10.49 1.03
CA GLN A 243 17.46 9.84 0.10
C GLN A 243 17.14 8.38 0.48
N GLY A 244 17.63 7.91 1.63
CA GLY A 244 17.32 6.57 2.13
C GLY A 244 15.83 6.46 2.47
N LYS A 245 15.13 5.54 1.81
CA LYS A 245 13.67 5.35 1.97
C LYS A 245 13.32 4.15 2.83
N MET A 246 14.25 3.24 3.09
CA MET A 246 13.98 2.06 3.91
C MET A 246 13.66 2.50 5.35
N PRO A 247 12.45 2.20 5.87
CA PRO A 247 12.08 2.54 7.24
C PRO A 247 12.81 1.65 8.25
N PRO A 248 12.98 2.10 9.50
CA PRO A 248 13.42 1.25 10.59
C PRO A 248 12.33 0.25 10.97
N LEU A 249 12.70 -1.01 11.20
CA LEU A 249 11.81 -2.07 11.65
C LEU A 249 12.16 -2.43 13.09
N ASP A 250 11.58 -1.71 14.04
CA ASP A 250 11.79 -1.95 15.48
C ASP A 250 11.24 -3.31 15.94
N GLU A 251 11.45 -3.66 17.20
CA GLU A 251 11.00 -4.94 17.76
C GLU A 251 9.48 -5.04 17.89
N LYS A 252 8.78 -3.92 17.86
CA LYS A 252 7.32 -3.91 17.86
C LYS A 252 6.79 -4.23 16.45
N THR A 253 7.48 -3.78 15.42
CA THR A 253 7.14 -4.02 14.01
C THR A 253 7.57 -5.41 13.56
N LEU A 254 8.79 -5.80 13.89
CA LEU A 254 9.38 -7.10 13.54
C LEU A 254 10.03 -7.69 14.80
N THR A 255 9.37 -8.65 15.45
CA THR A 255 9.90 -9.26 16.68
C THR A 255 11.25 -9.95 16.42
N PRO A 256 12.09 -10.20 17.45
CA PRO A 256 13.34 -10.93 17.28
C PRO A 256 13.15 -12.29 16.59
N ALA A 257 12.13 -13.05 16.99
CA ALA A 257 11.82 -14.36 16.39
C ALA A 257 11.42 -14.23 14.91
N GLN A 258 10.64 -13.22 14.55
CA GLN A 258 10.30 -12.95 13.15
C GLN A 258 11.51 -12.54 12.31
N LEU A 259 12.43 -11.76 12.89
CA LEU A 259 13.69 -11.43 12.22
C LEU A 259 14.55 -12.68 11.98
N ASP A 260 14.60 -13.61 12.94
CA ASP A 260 15.29 -14.89 12.77
C ASP A 260 14.69 -15.71 11.62
N GLN A 261 13.37 -15.80 11.56
CA GLN A 261 12.64 -16.48 10.48
C GLN A 261 12.90 -15.82 9.12
N LEU A 262 12.84 -14.50 9.05
CA LEU A 262 13.15 -13.74 7.82
C LEU A 262 14.57 -14.04 7.33
N LEU A 263 15.56 -14.00 8.21
CA LEU A 263 16.95 -14.31 7.86
C LEU A 263 17.15 -15.77 7.46
N ALA A 264 16.42 -16.71 8.08
CA ALA A 264 16.43 -18.11 7.69
C ALA A 264 15.90 -18.28 6.25
N TYR A 265 14.81 -17.59 5.92
CA TYR A 265 14.27 -17.57 4.56
C TYR A 265 15.26 -16.96 3.55
N LEU A 266 15.82 -15.79 3.83
CA LEU A 266 16.77 -15.14 2.91
C LEU A 266 18.01 -16.01 2.67
N ARG A 267 18.55 -16.67 3.71
CA ARG A 267 19.66 -17.64 3.56
C ARG A 267 19.27 -18.86 2.74
N HIS A 268 18.06 -19.40 2.94
CA HIS A 268 17.57 -20.52 2.14
C HIS A 268 17.49 -20.15 0.64
N MET A 269 17.06 -18.92 0.34
CA MET A 269 16.91 -18.46 -1.05
C MET A 269 18.24 -18.25 -1.77
N VAL A 270 19.37 -18.15 -1.07
CA VAL A 270 20.72 -18.13 -1.69
C VAL A 270 20.95 -19.35 -2.60
N GLN A 271 20.50 -20.54 -2.16
CA GLN A 271 20.61 -21.78 -2.93
C GLN A 271 19.55 -21.90 -4.05
N ARG A 272 18.69 -20.91 -4.18
CA ARG A 272 17.54 -20.89 -5.11
C ARG A 272 17.57 -19.68 -6.06
N LYS A 273 18.75 -19.12 -6.32
CA LYS A 273 18.93 -18.01 -7.28
C LYS A 273 18.44 -18.39 -8.68
N LYS A 274 17.79 -17.46 -9.35
CA LYS A 274 17.26 -17.59 -10.71
C LYS A 274 17.68 -16.42 -11.60
#